data_319e4fc170737b7e006eb44b930ed214
#
_entry.id   319e4fc170737b7e006eb44b930ed214
#
_cell.length_a   1.000
_cell.length_b   1.000
_cell.length_c   1.000
_cell.angle_alpha   90.00
_cell.angle_beta   90.00
_cell.angle_gamma   90.00
#
_symmetry.space_group_name_H-M   'P 1'
#
loop_
_entity.id
_entity.type
_entity.pdbx_description
1 polymer ?
#
loop_
_entity_poly.entity_id
_entity_poly.type
_entity_poly.pdbx_seq_one_letter_code
_entity_poly.pdbx_strand_id
1 'polypeptide(L)'
;MAHGRRDDEEACPPTRGPRALLVFEDRAESILLRRLRPGFRHCFCLVQSGANWIVCDPLKTRVELTLVTAPNAGCLALQLARPGRIVLVGEVGPATARRRPRLRPFTCVEAVMRVLCIEAGLVLTPYQLFRHLLGSAAPRRWSITGEAGAEIHLDRVGN
;
A
#
# COMPACT_ATOMS: atom_id res chain seq x y z
N MET A 1 54.84 -14.05 9.83
CA MET A 1 53.67 -14.89 9.41
C MET A 1 52.43 -14.11 9.74
N ALA A 2 51.87 -13.41 8.75
CA ALA A 2 50.66 -12.59 8.91
C ALA A 2 49.51 -13.37 8.34
N HIS A 3 48.56 -13.72 9.21
CA HIS A 3 47.27 -14.33 8.82
C HIS A 3 46.35 -13.20 8.41
N GLY A 4 46.20 -13.03 7.11
CA GLY A 4 45.13 -12.21 6.55
C GLY A 4 43.78 -12.93 6.73
N ARG A 5 42.97 -12.40 7.62
CA ARG A 5 41.53 -12.78 7.71
C ARG A 5 40.83 -11.96 6.63
N ARG A 6 40.44 -12.61 5.53
CA ARG A 6 39.49 -12.05 4.58
C ARG A 6 38.14 -12.17 5.23
N ASP A 7 37.61 -11.05 5.63
CA ASP A 7 36.21 -10.93 5.96
C ASP A 7 35.44 -11.04 4.64
N ASP A 8 34.97 -12.25 4.34
CA ASP A 8 33.98 -12.49 3.30
C ASP A 8 32.69 -11.79 3.79
N GLU A 9 32.57 -10.51 3.43
CA GLU A 9 31.33 -9.75 3.54
C GLU A 9 30.31 -10.43 2.61
N GLU A 10 29.62 -11.40 3.18
CA GLU A 10 28.48 -12.07 2.55
C GLU A 10 27.46 -10.99 2.19
N ALA A 11 27.47 -10.58 0.94
CA ALA A 11 26.53 -9.62 0.39
C ALA A 11 25.11 -10.18 0.59
N CYS A 12 24.47 -9.70 1.66
CA CYS A 12 23.05 -9.98 1.91
C CYS A 12 22.26 -9.65 0.62
N PRO A 13 21.55 -10.61 0.01
CA PRO A 13 20.78 -10.33 -1.19
C PRO A 13 19.81 -9.18 -0.90
N PRO A 14 19.50 -8.32 -1.87
CA PRO A 14 18.63 -7.17 -1.65
C PRO A 14 17.31 -7.65 -1.04
N THR A 15 17.14 -7.40 0.23
CA THR A 15 15.96 -7.79 1.00
C THR A 15 14.75 -7.13 0.36
N ARG A 16 13.89 -7.94 -0.23
CA ARG A 16 12.56 -7.48 -0.64
C ARG A 16 11.92 -6.86 0.59
N GLY A 17 11.36 -5.66 0.44
CA GLY A 17 10.67 -5.00 1.53
C GLY A 17 9.54 -5.87 2.11
N PRO A 18 9.05 -5.54 3.32
CA PRO A 18 7.90 -6.23 3.90
C PRO A 18 6.73 -6.25 2.93
N ARG A 19 5.98 -7.36 2.89
CA ARG A 19 4.75 -7.42 2.09
C ARG A 19 3.73 -6.43 2.64
N ALA A 20 2.94 -5.86 1.76
CA ALA A 20 1.90 -4.92 2.11
C ALA A 20 0.61 -5.19 1.34
N LEU A 21 -0.51 -4.86 1.96
CA LEU A 21 -1.82 -4.80 1.34
C LEU A 21 -2.31 -3.36 1.40
N LEU A 22 -2.91 -2.90 0.33
CA LEU A 22 -3.56 -1.59 0.26
C LEU A 22 -5.01 -1.80 -0.12
N VAL A 23 -5.91 -1.33 0.72
CA VAL A 23 -7.36 -1.51 0.58
C VAL A 23 -8.00 -0.17 0.27
N PHE A 24 -8.84 -0.15 -0.75
CA PHE A 24 -9.71 0.96 -1.12
C PHE A 24 -11.16 0.57 -0.84
N GLU A 25 -11.93 1.50 -0.28
CA GLU A 25 -13.32 1.26 0.06
C GLU A 25 -14.19 2.52 -0.07
N ASP A 26 -15.50 2.31 -0.07
CA ASP A 26 -16.49 3.39 -0.24
C ASP A 26 -16.93 4.01 1.09
N ARG A 27 -16.05 4.04 2.10
CA ARG A 27 -16.33 4.65 3.40
C ARG A 27 -16.08 6.17 3.32
N ALA A 28 -17.13 6.97 3.53
CA ALA A 28 -17.03 8.42 3.57
C ALA A 28 -17.35 8.93 4.99
N GLU A 29 -16.33 9.38 5.70
CA GLU A 29 -16.45 9.93 7.07
C GLU A 29 -16.94 11.40 7.09
N SER A 30 -17.00 12.05 5.94
CA SER A 30 -17.48 13.44 5.83
C SER A 30 -18.22 13.67 4.52
N ILE A 31 -19.05 14.72 4.50
CA ILE A 31 -19.80 15.16 3.31
C ILE A 31 -18.84 15.48 2.15
N LEU A 32 -17.67 16.02 2.45
CA LEU A 32 -16.67 16.35 1.42
C LEU A 32 -16.14 15.09 0.73
N LEU A 33 -15.89 14.01 1.48
CA LEU A 33 -15.41 12.75 0.94
C LEU A 33 -16.46 12.05 0.07
N ARG A 34 -17.74 12.35 0.25
CA ARG A 34 -18.81 11.83 -0.62
C ARG A 34 -18.71 12.30 -2.07
N ARG A 35 -17.99 13.41 -2.31
CA ARG A 35 -17.72 13.92 -3.67
C ARG A 35 -16.60 13.18 -4.38
N LEU A 36 -15.84 12.36 -3.66
CA LEU A 36 -14.82 11.51 -4.26
C LEU A 36 -15.49 10.37 -5.04
N ARG A 37 -14.72 9.77 -5.94
CA ARG A 37 -15.19 8.66 -6.77
C ARG A 37 -15.72 7.51 -5.90
N PRO A 38 -16.94 7.00 -6.13
CA PRO A 38 -17.47 5.84 -5.44
C PRO A 38 -16.50 4.65 -5.50
N GLY A 39 -16.36 3.88 -4.40
CA GLY A 39 -15.38 2.82 -4.25
C GLY A 39 -13.97 3.30 -3.86
N PHE A 40 -13.69 4.61 -3.94
CA PHE A 40 -12.39 5.21 -3.64
C PHE A 40 -12.51 6.42 -2.72
N ARG A 41 -13.36 6.33 -1.69
CA ARG A 41 -13.55 7.41 -0.73
C ARG A 41 -12.62 7.33 0.46
N HIS A 42 -12.11 6.13 0.73
CA HIS A 42 -11.16 5.85 1.79
C HIS A 42 -10.11 4.84 1.35
N CYS A 43 -8.94 4.86 1.99
CA CYS A 43 -7.93 3.82 1.84
C CYS A 43 -7.18 3.62 3.16
N PHE A 44 -6.79 2.37 3.42
CA PHE A 44 -5.96 1.96 4.54
C PHE A 44 -4.98 0.87 4.10
N CYS A 45 -3.95 0.61 4.88
CA CYS A 45 -2.95 -0.38 4.51
C CYS A 45 -2.65 -1.37 5.63
N LEU A 46 -2.09 -2.49 5.24
CA LEU A 46 -1.56 -3.50 6.14
C LEU A 46 -0.11 -3.78 5.76
N VAL A 47 0.75 -3.89 6.76
CA VAL A 47 2.17 -4.20 6.57
C VAL A 47 2.50 -5.46 7.34
N GLN A 48 3.17 -6.40 6.68
CA GLN A 48 3.61 -7.64 7.31
C GLN A 48 4.76 -7.38 8.28
N SER A 49 4.64 -7.94 9.49
CA SER A 49 5.66 -7.93 10.52
C SER A 49 5.80 -9.35 11.09
N GLY A 50 6.74 -10.12 10.58
CA GLY A 50 6.87 -11.54 10.92
C GLY A 50 5.63 -12.34 10.52
N ALA A 51 5.01 -13.02 11.48
CA ALA A 51 3.78 -13.79 11.30
C ALA A 51 2.50 -12.94 11.41
N ASN A 52 2.63 -11.66 11.76
CA ASN A 52 1.51 -10.75 11.97
C ASN A 52 1.44 -9.67 10.90
N TRP A 53 0.31 -8.99 10.88
CA TRP A 53 0.05 -7.84 10.02
C TRP A 53 -0.39 -6.65 10.85
N ILE A 54 0.24 -5.52 10.65
CA ILE A 54 -0.14 -4.25 11.27
C ILE A 54 -1.08 -3.54 10.32
N VAL A 55 -2.33 -3.41 10.71
CA VAL A 55 -3.32 -2.58 10.02
C VAL A 55 -3.07 -1.12 10.41
N CYS A 56 -2.97 -0.25 9.44
CA CYS A 56 -2.90 1.19 9.62
C CYS A 56 -4.08 1.83 8.90
N ASP A 57 -5.08 2.24 9.67
CA ASP A 57 -6.31 2.88 9.18
C ASP A 57 -6.34 4.37 9.57
N PRO A 58 -6.01 5.27 8.64
CA PRO A 58 -6.01 6.70 8.89
C PRO A 58 -7.44 7.25 8.84
N LEU A 59 -8.03 7.48 9.99
CA LEU A 59 -9.32 8.14 10.15
C LEU A 59 -9.16 9.67 10.17
N LYS A 60 -10.27 10.39 10.13
CA LYS A 60 -10.29 11.85 10.08
C LYS A 60 -9.53 12.52 11.24
N THR A 61 -9.64 11.97 12.45
CA THR A 61 -9.10 12.58 13.68
C THR A 61 -8.00 11.78 14.34
N ARG A 62 -7.77 10.53 13.91
CA ARG A 62 -6.79 9.63 14.49
C ARG A 62 -6.32 8.60 13.46
N VAL A 63 -5.23 7.93 13.76
CA VAL A 63 -4.79 6.72 13.05
C VAL A 63 -5.07 5.53 13.95
N GLU A 64 -5.81 4.55 13.47
CA GLU A 64 -6.03 3.29 14.17
C GLU A 64 -4.98 2.27 13.73
N LEU A 65 -4.34 1.63 14.72
CA LEU A 65 -3.40 0.56 14.52
C LEU A 65 -3.95 -0.71 15.16
N THR A 66 -4.04 -1.78 14.36
CA THR A 66 -4.54 -3.07 14.84
C THR A 66 -3.59 -4.17 14.39
N LEU A 67 -3.35 -5.15 15.27
CA LEU A 67 -2.56 -6.33 14.94
C LEU A 67 -3.50 -7.46 14.51
N VAL A 68 -3.20 -8.07 13.36
CA VAL A 68 -3.96 -9.19 12.80
C VAL A 68 -2.99 -10.33 12.48
N THR A 69 -3.36 -11.56 12.83
CA THR A 69 -2.60 -12.75 12.47
C THR A 69 -3.22 -13.38 11.22
N ALA A 70 -2.40 -13.61 10.20
CA ALA A 70 -2.82 -14.30 9.00
C ALA A 70 -1.65 -15.11 8.41
N PRO A 71 -1.92 -16.33 7.88
CA PRO A 71 -0.86 -17.22 7.43
C PRO A 71 -0.04 -16.67 6.25
N ASN A 72 -0.68 -15.91 5.37
CA ASN A 72 0.00 -15.29 4.23
C ASN A 72 -0.81 -14.12 3.66
N ALA A 73 -0.17 -13.33 2.78
CA ALA A 73 -0.78 -12.17 2.14
C ALA A 73 -2.01 -12.53 1.28
N GLY A 74 -1.98 -13.66 0.57
CA GLY A 74 -3.08 -14.09 -0.29
C GLY A 74 -4.35 -14.39 0.51
N CYS A 75 -4.25 -15.16 1.59
CA CYS A 75 -5.40 -15.44 2.47
C CYS A 75 -5.97 -14.15 3.06
N LEU A 76 -5.11 -13.23 3.52
CA LEU A 76 -5.57 -11.97 4.09
C LEU A 76 -6.21 -11.07 3.03
N ALA A 77 -5.63 -11.02 1.83
CA ALA A 77 -6.19 -10.25 0.73
C ALA A 77 -7.58 -10.76 0.33
N LEU A 78 -7.78 -12.08 0.26
CA LEU A 78 -9.09 -12.69 -0.01
C LEU A 78 -10.12 -12.39 1.08
N GLN A 79 -9.70 -12.41 2.35
CA GLN A 79 -10.59 -12.04 3.47
C GLN A 79 -11.01 -10.56 3.43
N LEU A 80 -10.13 -9.68 2.94
CA LEU A 80 -10.39 -8.25 2.80
C LEU A 80 -11.16 -7.90 1.53
N ALA A 81 -11.04 -8.72 0.48
CA ALA A 81 -11.76 -8.57 -0.78
C ALA A 81 -13.25 -8.88 -0.57
N ARG A 82 -14.02 -7.82 -0.32
CA ARG A 82 -15.48 -7.86 -0.15
C ARG A 82 -16.14 -6.96 -1.19
N PRO A 83 -17.41 -7.13 -1.50
CA PRO A 83 -18.13 -6.21 -2.39
C PRO A 83 -17.90 -4.75 -1.98
N GLY A 84 -17.49 -3.92 -2.93
CA GLY A 84 -17.14 -2.51 -2.69
C GLY A 84 -15.73 -2.24 -2.15
N ARG A 85 -14.88 -3.27 -2.05
CA ARG A 85 -13.45 -3.12 -1.70
C ARG A 85 -12.54 -3.59 -2.82
N ILE A 86 -11.50 -2.84 -3.07
CA ILE A 86 -10.40 -3.22 -3.97
C ILE A 86 -9.15 -3.40 -3.14
N VAL A 87 -8.49 -4.55 -3.28
CA VAL A 87 -7.28 -4.89 -2.54
C VAL A 87 -6.12 -5.00 -3.51
N LEU A 88 -5.07 -4.23 -3.27
CA LEU A 88 -3.78 -4.38 -3.93
C LEU A 88 -2.81 -5.12 -3.03
N VAL A 89 -2.07 -6.05 -3.60
CA VAL A 89 -0.96 -6.75 -2.95
C VAL A 89 0.34 -6.19 -3.49
N GLY A 90 1.27 -5.88 -2.60
CA GLY A 90 2.56 -5.33 -2.99
C GLY A 90 3.60 -5.42 -1.89
N GLU A 91 4.60 -4.56 -1.99
CA GLU A 91 5.73 -4.48 -1.06
C GLU A 91 5.93 -3.03 -0.61
N VAL A 92 6.36 -2.87 0.65
CA VAL A 92 6.79 -1.56 1.16
C VAL A 92 8.02 -1.11 0.38
N GLY A 93 8.01 0.12 -0.06
CA GLY A 93 9.15 0.71 -0.75
C GLY A 93 10.39 0.84 0.16
N PRO A 94 11.58 1.07 -0.41
CA PRO A 94 12.76 1.34 0.38
C PRO A 94 12.56 2.61 1.21
N ALA A 95 13.00 2.55 2.47
CA ALA A 95 13.03 3.73 3.32
C ALA A 95 14.10 4.69 2.80
N THR A 96 13.74 5.60 1.90
CA THR A 96 14.65 6.64 1.44
C THR A 96 14.80 7.67 2.55
N ALA A 97 15.99 7.77 3.12
CA ALA A 97 16.31 8.57 4.30
C ALA A 97 16.13 10.10 4.12
N ARG A 98 15.78 10.58 2.93
CA ARG A 98 15.67 12.01 2.64
C ARG A 98 14.37 12.36 1.96
N ARG A 99 13.26 12.18 2.66
CA ARG A 99 12.01 12.80 2.22
C ARG A 99 12.06 14.28 2.58
N ARG A 100 12.08 15.14 1.58
CA ARG A 100 11.85 16.57 1.81
C ARG A 100 10.48 16.73 2.45
N PRO A 101 10.35 17.47 3.56
CA PRO A 101 9.06 17.75 4.16
C PRO A 101 8.19 18.44 3.10
N ARG A 102 7.08 17.81 2.74
CA ARG A 102 6.10 18.42 1.85
C ARG A 102 4.93 18.86 2.72
N LEU A 103 4.61 20.12 2.67
CA LEU A 103 3.38 20.65 3.28
C LEU A 103 2.19 20.11 2.47
N ARG A 104 1.58 19.04 2.97
CA ARG A 104 0.38 18.44 2.39
C ARG A 104 -0.64 18.24 3.49
N PRO A 105 -1.95 18.39 3.19
CA PRO A 105 -2.98 18.04 4.16
C PRO A 105 -2.83 16.57 4.56
N PHE A 106 -2.97 16.30 5.85
CA PHE A 106 -2.95 14.94 6.35
C PHE A 106 -4.25 14.24 5.95
N THR A 107 -4.16 13.36 4.96
CA THR A 107 -5.27 12.57 4.43
C THR A 107 -4.95 11.08 4.56
N CYS A 108 -5.94 10.20 4.39
CA CYS A 108 -5.71 8.75 4.34
C CYS A 108 -4.65 8.40 3.28
N VAL A 109 -4.65 9.07 2.14
CA VAL A 109 -3.67 8.88 1.06
C VAL A 109 -2.26 9.23 1.52
N GLU A 110 -2.08 10.40 2.13
CA GLU A 110 -0.76 10.85 2.60
C GLU A 110 -0.21 9.92 3.70
N ALA A 111 -1.07 9.49 4.64
CA ALA A 111 -0.69 8.56 5.69
C ALA A 111 -0.24 7.20 5.10
N VAL A 112 -1.04 6.62 4.22
CA VAL A 112 -0.74 5.35 3.55
C VAL A 112 0.55 5.44 2.73
N MET A 113 0.73 6.50 1.95
CA MET A 113 1.95 6.72 1.17
C MET A 113 3.20 6.79 2.05
N ARG A 114 3.10 7.39 3.23
CA ARG A 114 4.21 7.45 4.20
C ARG A 114 4.52 6.08 4.77
N VAL A 115 3.50 5.33 5.21
CA VAL A 115 3.66 3.98 5.78
C VAL A 115 4.28 3.02 4.76
N LEU A 116 3.79 3.06 3.52
CA LEU A 116 4.22 2.15 2.45
C LEU A 116 5.46 2.63 1.69
N CYS A 117 6.05 3.76 2.08
CA CYS A 117 7.17 4.37 1.39
C CYS A 117 6.94 4.57 -0.11
N ILE A 118 5.71 4.99 -0.49
CA ILE A 118 5.35 5.26 -1.87
C ILE A 118 5.78 6.69 -2.22
N GLU A 119 6.59 6.82 -3.27
CA GLU A 119 6.95 8.11 -3.84
C GLU A 119 6.01 8.40 -5.01
N ALA A 120 5.19 9.42 -4.85
CA ALA A 120 4.31 9.90 -5.90
C ALA A 120 4.33 11.43 -5.93
N GLY A 121 4.06 11.99 -7.10
CA GLY A 121 3.90 13.42 -7.28
C GLY A 121 2.68 13.96 -6.51
N LEU A 122 1.85 14.77 -7.14
CA LEU A 122 0.64 15.31 -6.53
C LEU A 122 -0.49 14.27 -6.57
N VAL A 123 -0.54 13.39 -5.57
CA VAL A 123 -1.59 12.38 -5.37
C VAL A 123 -2.34 12.75 -4.09
N LEU A 124 -3.61 13.13 -4.21
CA LEU A 124 -4.43 13.65 -3.12
C LEU A 124 -5.65 12.76 -2.81
N THR A 125 -6.09 11.96 -3.78
CA THR A 125 -7.28 11.11 -3.62
C THR A 125 -6.94 9.63 -3.72
N PRO A 126 -7.73 8.73 -3.07
CA PRO A 126 -7.50 7.30 -3.15
C PRO A 126 -7.51 6.77 -4.59
N TYR A 127 -8.36 7.32 -5.46
CA TYR A 127 -8.40 6.93 -6.87
C TYR A 127 -7.13 7.33 -7.64
N GLN A 128 -6.57 8.51 -7.36
CA GLN A 128 -5.29 8.90 -7.94
C GLN A 128 -4.16 7.99 -7.48
N LEU A 129 -4.16 7.59 -6.19
CA LEU A 129 -3.19 6.63 -5.66
C LEU A 129 -3.32 5.26 -6.36
N PHE A 130 -4.53 4.76 -6.49
CA PHE A 130 -4.81 3.52 -7.21
C PHE A 130 -4.26 3.55 -8.64
N ARG A 131 -4.57 4.61 -9.40
CA ARG A 131 -4.07 4.77 -10.76
C ARG A 131 -2.55 4.90 -10.82
N HIS A 132 -1.95 5.59 -9.86
CA HIS A 132 -0.48 5.73 -9.79
C HIS A 132 0.20 4.38 -9.60
N LEU A 133 -0.32 3.53 -8.73
CA LEU A 133 0.27 2.22 -8.42
C LEU A 133 0.12 1.20 -9.55
N LEU A 134 -0.93 1.30 -10.34
CA LEU A 134 -1.18 0.42 -11.48
C LEU A 134 -0.70 1.00 -12.82
N GLY A 135 -0.28 2.26 -12.83
CA GLY A 135 0.24 2.92 -14.02
C GLY A 135 1.59 2.37 -14.46
N SER A 136 1.89 2.51 -15.74
CA SER A 136 3.13 2.03 -16.38
C SER A 136 4.41 2.68 -15.84
N ALA A 137 4.32 3.81 -15.16
CA ALA A 137 5.44 4.53 -14.57
C ALA A 137 5.83 4.03 -13.16
N ALA A 138 4.97 3.24 -12.50
CA ALA A 138 5.30 2.66 -11.21
C ALA A 138 6.09 1.36 -11.43
N PRO A 139 7.14 1.09 -10.62
CA PRO A 139 7.72 -0.24 -10.61
C PRO A 139 6.60 -1.25 -10.31
N ARG A 140 6.51 -2.35 -11.07
CA ARG A 140 5.47 -3.41 -10.94
C ARG A 140 5.53 -4.11 -9.57
N ARG A 141 5.32 -3.36 -8.51
CA ARG A 141 5.34 -3.85 -7.12
C ARG A 141 3.94 -4.12 -6.58
N TRP A 142 2.90 -3.75 -7.34
CA TRP A 142 1.51 -3.85 -6.91
C TRP A 142 0.67 -4.60 -7.92
N SER A 143 -0.16 -5.51 -7.44
CA SER A 143 -1.13 -6.26 -8.22
C SER A 143 -2.50 -6.24 -7.56
N ILE A 144 -3.55 -6.30 -8.36
CA ILE A 144 -4.93 -6.37 -7.87
C ILE A 144 -5.24 -7.81 -7.46
N THR A 145 -5.80 -7.98 -6.27
CA THR A 145 -6.46 -9.23 -5.90
C THR A 145 -7.95 -9.03 -6.16
N GLY A 146 -8.44 -9.63 -7.22
CA GLY A 146 -9.86 -9.61 -7.55
C GLY A 146 -10.64 -10.69 -6.81
N GLU A 147 -11.95 -10.57 -6.79
CA GLU A 147 -12.85 -11.66 -6.44
C GLU A 147 -12.51 -12.86 -7.35
N ALA A 148 -12.15 -13.97 -6.72
CA ALA A 148 -11.93 -15.27 -7.37
C ALA A 148 -10.99 -15.26 -8.58
N GLY A 149 -9.73 -14.91 -8.40
CA GLY A 149 -8.67 -15.26 -9.38
C GLY A 149 -8.82 -14.70 -10.79
N ALA A 150 -9.74 -13.79 -11.02
CA ALA A 150 -9.90 -13.11 -12.30
C ALA A 150 -8.90 -11.95 -12.36
N GLU A 151 -7.97 -12.06 -13.27
CA GLU A 151 -7.15 -10.95 -13.74
C GLU A 151 -8.12 -9.92 -14.34
N ILE A 152 -8.39 -8.83 -13.63
CA ILE A 152 -9.20 -7.74 -14.16
C ILE A 152 -8.38 -7.08 -15.26
N HIS A 153 -8.61 -7.51 -16.48
CA HIS A 153 -8.15 -6.83 -17.65
C HIS A 153 -8.86 -5.47 -17.71
N LEU A 154 -8.12 -4.41 -17.36
CA LEU A 154 -8.64 -3.04 -17.49
C LEU A 154 -8.74 -2.69 -18.98
N ASP A 155 -9.75 -3.23 -19.65
CA ASP A 155 -10.17 -2.66 -20.92
C ASP A 155 -10.68 -1.25 -20.67
N ARG A 156 -9.91 -0.32 -21.19
CA ARG A 156 -10.26 1.05 -21.58
C ARG A 156 -11.64 1.51 -21.11
N VAL A 157 -11.71 2.10 -19.92
CA VAL A 157 -12.78 3.05 -19.68
C VAL A 157 -12.38 4.33 -20.40
N GLY A 158 -12.93 4.46 -21.61
CA GLY A 158 -12.78 5.60 -22.47
C GLY A 158 -13.26 6.89 -21.84
N ASN A 159 -12.61 7.89 -22.29
CA ASN A 159 -12.96 9.31 -22.45
C ASN A 159 -13.85 9.97 -21.40
#